data_8f566da51297cd20be44cbf753fb9e30
#
_entry.id   8f566da51297cd20be44cbf753fb9e30
#
_cell.length_a   1.000
_cell.length_b   1.000
_cell.length_c   1.000
_cell.angle_alpha   90.00
_cell.angle_beta   90.00
_cell.angle_gamma   90.00
#
_symmetry.space_group_name_H-M   'P 1'
#
loop_
_entity.id
_entity.type
_entity.pdbx_description
1 polymer ?
#
loop_
_entity_poly.entity_id
_entity_poly.type
_entity_poly.pdbx_seq_one_letter_code
_entity_poly.pdbx_strand_id
1 'polypeptide(L)'
;MRFLLLSPELFLAEGGIARILRLYLKALCELAGPEGRVDSLVLNDRPGLDPRLPLYTAGNLREQVGCRRDKLRFLLQAVRLGRRNDKLVCGHLHLLPVARLAGWFNPRLEYYLVAHGIDVWRPYGPAERWALRGARRILCVSEYTRRQILRFCPDLNPADLVVVPNTLDPLLAPATVAPAAAALRGSGPRILTVGRLASTDTYKGYDTLIEALPLVRRVHPNATLRIVGGGDDEPRLRRLAQQQGVTDAVTFTGRIDDAALRAEYAACDLFALPSRKEGFGLVFLEAMIHGKPCLGARAGAVPEVITEPVGALADYGNIPEIAAAVTDLVQHPRDPAAIRARADSFAFPAFQRHLAAVLLAP
;
A
#
# COMPACT_ATOMS: atom_id res chain seq x y z
N MET A 1 -27.83 5.53 2.02
CA MET A 1 -26.68 6.17 2.69
C MET A 1 -25.88 6.98 1.69
N ARG A 2 -25.26 8.11 2.11
CA ARG A 2 -24.52 9.01 1.22
C ARG A 2 -23.11 9.18 1.75
N PHE A 3 -22.13 8.86 0.89
CA PHE A 3 -20.71 8.92 1.23
C PHE A 3 -19.98 10.00 0.45
N LEU A 4 -18.99 10.65 1.06
CA LEU A 4 -18.00 11.50 0.42
C LEU A 4 -16.60 10.95 0.66
N LEU A 5 -15.85 10.67 -0.41
CA LEU A 5 -14.43 10.35 -0.33
C LEU A 5 -13.61 11.61 -0.64
N LEU A 6 -12.75 12.02 0.30
CA LEU A 6 -11.69 13.01 0.04
C LEU A 6 -10.38 12.27 -0.20
N SER A 7 -9.70 12.56 -1.29
CA SER A 7 -8.41 11.94 -1.60
C SER A 7 -7.39 12.96 -2.11
N PRO A 8 -6.09 12.75 -1.86
CA PRO A 8 -5.05 13.57 -2.48
C PRO A 8 -4.98 13.31 -3.98
N GLU A 9 -5.05 12.06 -4.40
CA GLU A 9 -5.05 11.61 -5.79
C GLU A 9 -5.70 10.23 -5.92
N LEU A 10 -6.27 9.93 -7.07
CA LEU A 10 -6.79 8.60 -7.41
C LEU A 10 -6.13 8.05 -8.67
N PHE A 11 -5.96 8.88 -9.71
CA PHE A 11 -5.53 8.44 -11.04
C PHE A 11 -4.32 9.21 -11.58
N LEU A 12 -3.96 10.36 -10.99
CA LEU A 12 -2.86 11.20 -11.49
C LEU A 12 -1.50 10.51 -11.39
N ALA A 13 -1.27 9.76 -10.32
CA ALA A 13 -0.03 9.01 -10.11
C ALA A 13 -0.32 7.59 -9.65
N GLU A 14 0.57 6.66 -10.01
CA GLU A 14 0.52 5.29 -9.51
C GLU A 14 1.36 5.17 -8.24
N GLY A 15 0.69 4.84 -7.14
CA GLY A 15 1.30 4.66 -5.83
C GLY A 15 0.38 3.87 -4.90
N GLY A 16 0.92 3.31 -3.81
CA GLY A 16 0.15 2.49 -2.87
C GLY A 16 -1.08 3.20 -2.31
N ILE A 17 -0.96 4.50 -1.97
CA ILE A 17 -2.08 5.29 -1.44
C ILE A 17 -3.18 5.49 -2.50
N ALA A 18 -2.81 5.87 -3.73
CA ALA A 18 -3.78 6.05 -4.80
C ALA A 18 -4.52 4.74 -5.13
N ARG A 19 -3.77 3.60 -5.19
CA ARG A 19 -4.36 2.27 -5.41
C ARG A 19 -5.37 1.92 -4.32
N ILE A 20 -5.01 2.06 -3.05
CA ILE A 20 -5.92 1.70 -1.95
C ILE A 20 -7.13 2.63 -1.88
N LEU A 21 -6.99 3.92 -2.20
CA LEU A 21 -8.11 4.86 -2.20
C LEU A 21 -9.10 4.59 -3.33
N ARG A 22 -8.66 4.04 -4.47
CA ARG A 22 -9.57 3.50 -5.50
C ARG A 22 -10.41 2.34 -4.94
N LEU A 23 -9.80 1.46 -4.11
CA LEU A 23 -10.54 0.36 -3.47
C LEU A 23 -11.48 0.85 -2.35
N TYR A 24 -11.11 1.92 -1.64
CA TYR A 24 -12.07 2.61 -0.76
C TYR A 24 -13.26 3.16 -1.56
N LEU A 25 -13.02 3.82 -2.70
CA LEU A 25 -14.12 4.29 -3.57
C LEU A 25 -15.04 3.15 -3.98
N LYS A 26 -14.45 2.03 -4.44
CA LYS A 26 -15.21 0.82 -4.82
C LYS A 26 -16.03 0.30 -3.65
N ALA A 27 -15.42 0.14 -2.47
CA ALA A 27 -16.11 -0.36 -1.29
C ALA A 27 -17.24 0.58 -0.85
N LEU A 28 -17.03 1.91 -0.88
CA LEU A 28 -18.07 2.88 -0.54
C LEU A 28 -19.25 2.83 -1.52
N CYS A 29 -18.97 2.66 -2.83
CA CYS A 29 -20.03 2.50 -3.82
C CYS A 29 -20.86 1.22 -3.56
N GLU A 30 -20.20 0.10 -3.27
CA GLU A 30 -20.89 -1.15 -2.96
C GLU A 30 -21.67 -1.07 -1.64
N LEU A 31 -21.09 -0.47 -0.59
CA LEU A 31 -21.76 -0.29 0.72
C LEU A 31 -22.95 0.68 0.67
N ALA A 32 -22.90 1.70 -0.19
CA ALA A 32 -24.02 2.61 -0.38
C ALA A 32 -25.25 1.89 -0.95
N GLY A 33 -25.04 0.83 -1.73
CA GLY A 33 -26.10 0.12 -2.42
C GLY A 33 -26.74 0.94 -3.56
N PRO A 34 -27.73 0.39 -4.27
CA PRO A 34 -28.31 1.02 -5.45
C PRO A 34 -29.03 2.34 -5.15
N GLU A 35 -29.67 2.47 -4.00
CA GLU A 35 -30.37 3.66 -3.54
C GLU A 35 -29.46 4.72 -2.90
N GLY A 36 -28.23 4.33 -2.54
CA GLY A 36 -27.25 5.23 -1.97
C GLY A 36 -26.56 6.10 -3.01
N ARG A 37 -25.72 7.01 -2.54
CA ARG A 37 -24.94 7.91 -3.42
C ARG A 37 -23.53 8.08 -2.87
N VAL A 38 -22.57 8.16 -3.79
CA VAL A 38 -21.17 8.43 -3.46
C VAL A 38 -20.71 9.68 -4.22
N ASP A 39 -20.01 10.55 -3.54
CA ASP A 39 -19.26 11.65 -4.14
C ASP A 39 -17.76 11.43 -3.92
N SER A 40 -16.95 11.83 -4.89
CA SER A 40 -15.48 11.78 -4.80
C SER A 40 -14.90 13.16 -5.06
N LEU A 41 -14.06 13.64 -4.15
CA LEU A 41 -13.34 14.91 -4.28
C LEU A 41 -11.85 14.67 -4.19
N VAL A 42 -11.13 15.02 -5.27
CA VAL A 42 -9.71 14.71 -5.45
C VAL A 42 -8.90 16.00 -5.59
N LEU A 43 -7.90 16.19 -4.74
CA LEU A 43 -7.11 17.43 -4.72
C LEU A 43 -6.25 17.57 -5.99
N ASN A 44 -5.50 16.52 -6.35
CA ASN A 44 -4.46 16.61 -7.37
C ASN A 44 -4.93 16.25 -8.77
N ASP A 45 -5.95 15.39 -8.90
CA ASP A 45 -6.44 14.92 -10.20
C ASP A 45 -7.02 16.09 -11.04
N ARG A 46 -6.97 15.93 -12.35
CA ARG A 46 -7.56 16.89 -13.29
C ARG A 46 -9.09 16.78 -13.29
N PRO A 47 -9.81 17.86 -13.62
CA PRO A 47 -11.23 17.75 -13.94
C PRO A 47 -11.45 16.81 -15.13
N GLY A 48 -12.56 16.09 -15.09
CA GLY A 48 -12.92 15.06 -16.06
C GLY A 48 -12.85 13.66 -15.43
N LEU A 49 -13.42 12.68 -16.13
CA LEU A 49 -13.46 11.30 -15.67
C LEU A 49 -12.26 10.53 -16.25
N ASP A 50 -11.52 9.85 -15.40
CA ASP A 50 -10.48 8.92 -15.84
C ASP A 50 -11.14 7.66 -16.45
N PRO A 51 -10.62 7.10 -17.56
CA PRO A 51 -11.18 5.89 -18.18
C PRO A 51 -11.25 4.67 -17.25
N ARG A 52 -10.41 4.62 -16.21
CA ARG A 52 -10.39 3.54 -15.23
C ARG A 52 -11.46 3.67 -14.15
N LEU A 53 -12.09 4.83 -14.01
CA LEU A 53 -13.06 5.10 -12.95
C LEU A 53 -14.21 4.08 -12.89
N PRO A 54 -14.80 3.63 -14.02
CA PRO A 54 -15.87 2.63 -14.00
C PRO A 54 -15.47 1.29 -13.34
N LEU A 55 -14.19 0.96 -13.29
CA LEU A 55 -13.68 -0.26 -12.64
C LEU A 55 -13.83 -0.23 -11.10
N TYR A 56 -13.98 0.98 -10.54
CA TYR A 56 -14.04 1.24 -9.10
C TYR A 56 -15.37 1.86 -8.65
N THR A 57 -16.40 1.79 -9.47
CA THR A 57 -17.74 2.36 -9.15
C THR A 57 -18.85 1.38 -9.50
N ALA A 58 -19.98 1.49 -8.81
CA ALA A 58 -21.13 0.62 -8.99
C ALA A 58 -22.37 1.35 -9.60
N GLY A 59 -22.13 2.40 -10.40
CA GLY A 59 -23.21 3.17 -11.04
C GLY A 59 -23.92 4.19 -10.13
N ASN A 60 -23.57 4.24 -8.84
CA ASN A 60 -24.13 5.17 -7.84
C ASN A 60 -23.16 6.30 -7.46
N LEU A 61 -22.06 6.45 -8.19
CA LEU A 61 -21.20 7.63 -8.11
C LEU A 61 -21.96 8.83 -8.69
N ARG A 62 -22.31 9.80 -7.82
CA ARG A 62 -23.09 10.99 -8.22
C ARG A 62 -22.20 12.05 -8.85
N GLU A 63 -21.04 12.31 -8.24
CA GLU A 63 -20.12 13.33 -8.71
C GLU A 63 -18.68 12.96 -8.38
N GLN A 64 -17.77 13.21 -9.34
CA GLN A 64 -16.32 13.21 -9.10
C GLN A 64 -15.75 14.58 -9.47
N VAL A 65 -15.04 15.20 -8.54
CA VAL A 65 -14.42 16.52 -8.72
C VAL A 65 -12.92 16.43 -8.56
N GLY A 66 -12.17 16.71 -9.65
CA GLY A 66 -10.73 16.94 -9.60
C GLY A 66 -10.41 18.43 -9.46
N CYS A 67 -9.48 18.77 -8.57
CA CYS A 67 -9.17 20.18 -8.26
C CYS A 67 -7.84 20.68 -8.82
N ARG A 68 -7.04 19.88 -9.53
CA ARG A 68 -5.76 20.27 -10.15
C ARG A 68 -4.79 20.96 -9.18
N ARG A 69 -4.74 20.50 -7.91
CA ARG A 69 -3.96 21.07 -6.80
C ARG A 69 -4.46 22.43 -6.29
N ASP A 70 -5.62 22.93 -6.75
CA ASP A 70 -6.24 24.15 -6.24
C ASP A 70 -6.86 23.88 -4.87
N LYS A 71 -6.18 24.31 -3.82
CA LYS A 71 -6.59 24.10 -2.42
C LYS A 71 -7.85 24.87 -2.04
N LEU A 72 -8.06 26.07 -2.60
CA LEU A 72 -9.25 26.86 -2.31
C LEU A 72 -10.49 26.22 -2.93
N ARG A 73 -10.38 25.83 -4.21
CA ARG A 73 -11.44 25.06 -4.89
C ARG A 73 -11.74 23.77 -4.15
N PHE A 74 -10.70 23.04 -3.69
CA PHE A 74 -10.89 21.80 -2.92
C PHE A 74 -11.66 22.06 -1.63
N LEU A 75 -11.31 23.10 -0.87
CA LEU A 75 -12.02 23.50 0.37
C LEU A 75 -13.49 23.84 0.11
N LEU A 76 -13.76 24.69 -0.89
CA LEU A 76 -15.13 25.08 -1.23
C LEU A 76 -15.98 23.87 -1.67
N GLN A 77 -15.41 22.98 -2.47
CA GLN A 77 -16.07 21.76 -2.90
C GLN A 77 -16.28 20.77 -1.74
N ALA A 78 -15.33 20.64 -0.81
CA ALA A 78 -15.49 19.81 0.38
C ALA A 78 -16.68 20.26 1.24
N VAL A 79 -16.84 21.57 1.45
CA VAL A 79 -17.99 22.15 2.17
C VAL A 79 -19.29 21.90 1.39
N ARG A 80 -19.30 22.17 0.07
CA ARG A 80 -20.47 21.96 -0.78
C ARG A 80 -20.93 20.50 -0.77
N LEU A 81 -19.99 19.56 -0.96
CA LEU A 81 -20.28 18.12 -0.99
C LEU A 81 -20.61 17.59 0.41
N GLY A 82 -19.92 18.08 1.45
CA GLY A 82 -20.17 17.69 2.84
C GLY A 82 -21.59 17.99 3.31
N ARG A 83 -22.21 19.09 2.81
CA ARG A 83 -23.59 19.44 3.17
C ARG A 83 -24.64 18.41 2.72
N ARG A 84 -24.33 17.59 1.74
CA ARG A 84 -25.29 16.64 1.14
C ARG A 84 -24.93 15.17 1.40
N ASN A 85 -23.88 14.91 2.18
CA ASN A 85 -23.45 13.55 2.52
C ASN A 85 -23.61 13.30 4.03
N ASP A 86 -23.69 12.03 4.41
CA ASP A 86 -23.88 11.60 5.80
C ASP A 86 -22.53 11.24 6.43
N LYS A 87 -21.65 10.60 5.63
CA LYS A 87 -20.33 10.13 6.06
C LYS A 87 -19.25 10.56 5.07
N LEU A 88 -18.12 11.02 5.63
CA LEU A 88 -16.97 11.48 4.89
C LEU A 88 -15.75 10.61 5.24
N VAL A 89 -15.18 9.92 4.26
CA VAL A 89 -13.91 9.21 4.40
C VAL A 89 -12.79 10.08 3.86
N CYS A 90 -11.91 10.49 4.75
CA CYS A 90 -10.73 11.30 4.43
C CYS A 90 -9.53 10.39 4.17
N GLY A 91 -9.08 10.31 2.94
CA GLY A 91 -8.04 9.41 2.47
C GLY A 91 -6.61 9.85 2.80
N HIS A 92 -6.38 10.92 3.56
CA HIS A 92 -5.03 11.33 3.96
C HIS A 92 -5.06 12.37 5.08
N LEU A 93 -4.09 12.29 6.02
CA LEU A 93 -4.01 13.17 7.18
C LEU A 93 -3.99 14.67 6.81
N HIS A 94 -3.27 15.07 5.77
CA HIS A 94 -3.20 16.48 5.35
C HIS A 94 -4.54 17.06 4.89
N LEU A 95 -5.50 16.23 4.52
CA LEU A 95 -6.85 16.66 4.12
C LEU A 95 -7.82 16.67 5.30
N LEU A 96 -7.45 16.10 6.45
CA LEU A 96 -8.34 15.93 7.58
C LEU A 96 -8.87 17.27 8.17
N PRO A 97 -8.07 18.37 8.25
CA PRO A 97 -8.60 19.66 8.67
C PRO A 97 -9.74 20.16 7.77
N VAL A 98 -9.68 19.88 6.47
CA VAL A 98 -10.75 20.23 5.51
C VAL A 98 -12.01 19.38 5.77
N ALA A 99 -11.84 18.10 6.08
CA ALA A 99 -12.97 17.23 6.46
C ALA A 99 -13.68 17.75 7.71
N ARG A 100 -12.93 18.16 8.73
CA ARG A 100 -13.49 18.75 9.96
C ARG A 100 -14.20 20.07 9.70
N LEU A 101 -13.65 20.94 8.84
CA LEU A 101 -14.31 22.18 8.44
C LEU A 101 -15.62 21.91 7.71
N ALA A 102 -15.69 20.91 6.83
CA ALA A 102 -16.93 20.51 6.17
C ALA A 102 -18.01 20.09 7.20
N GLY A 103 -17.60 19.41 8.28
CA GLY A 103 -18.48 19.04 9.40
C GLY A 103 -19.09 20.24 10.13
N TRP A 104 -18.43 21.40 10.19
CA TRP A 104 -19.03 22.61 10.77
C TRP A 104 -20.24 23.13 9.99
N PHE A 105 -20.27 22.90 8.68
CA PHE A 105 -21.37 23.28 7.81
C PHE A 105 -22.46 22.20 7.67
N ASN A 106 -22.22 21.02 8.23
CA ASN A 106 -23.17 19.92 8.37
C ASN A 106 -22.88 19.14 9.67
N PRO A 107 -23.50 19.50 10.80
CA PRO A 107 -23.27 18.83 12.09
C PRO A 107 -23.62 17.33 12.12
N ARG A 108 -24.35 16.84 11.13
CA ARG A 108 -24.68 15.41 10.98
C ARG A 108 -23.61 14.63 10.21
N LEU A 109 -22.65 15.32 9.59
CA LEU A 109 -21.60 14.70 8.82
C LEU A 109 -20.57 14.06 9.76
N GLU A 110 -20.54 12.74 9.81
CA GLU A 110 -19.46 12.01 10.45
C GLU A 110 -18.26 11.90 9.52
N TYR A 111 -17.05 12.17 10.02
CA TYR A 111 -15.86 12.01 9.21
C TYR A 111 -14.87 11.03 9.83
N TYR A 112 -14.18 10.31 8.96
CA TYR A 112 -13.26 9.23 9.25
C TYR A 112 -11.92 9.52 8.59
N LEU A 113 -10.80 9.15 9.22
CA LEU A 113 -9.47 9.23 8.63
C LEU A 113 -9.01 7.84 8.19
N VAL A 114 -8.42 7.71 7.00
CA VAL A 114 -7.58 6.57 6.63
C VAL A 114 -6.13 6.91 6.91
N ALA A 115 -5.49 6.16 7.81
CA ALA A 115 -4.10 6.34 8.23
C ALA A 115 -3.24 5.24 7.58
N HIS A 116 -2.44 5.64 6.56
CA HIS A 116 -1.72 4.70 5.70
C HIS A 116 -0.37 4.20 6.26
N GLY A 117 0.14 4.83 7.32
CA GLY A 117 1.40 4.43 7.95
C GLY A 117 2.36 5.60 8.09
N ILE A 118 3.40 5.66 7.28
CA ILE A 118 4.49 6.65 7.40
C ILE A 118 3.98 8.10 7.43
N ASP A 119 2.89 8.38 6.74
CA ASP A 119 2.20 9.68 6.70
C ASP A 119 1.75 10.18 8.08
N VAL A 120 1.46 9.25 9.00
CA VAL A 120 0.98 9.53 10.37
C VAL A 120 2.00 9.19 11.47
N TRP A 121 3.19 8.68 11.16
CA TRP A 121 4.20 8.31 12.17
C TRP A 121 5.12 9.48 12.52
N ARG A 122 4.56 10.61 12.84
CA ARG A 122 5.26 11.86 13.13
C ARG A 122 4.46 12.72 14.10
N PRO A 123 5.08 13.71 14.73
CA PRO A 123 4.33 14.73 15.48
C PRO A 123 3.33 15.46 14.57
N TYR A 124 2.19 15.80 15.12
CA TYR A 124 1.09 16.48 14.42
C TYR A 124 1.08 17.98 14.73
N GLY A 125 0.80 18.78 13.71
CA GLY A 125 0.54 20.21 13.89
C GLY A 125 -0.81 20.49 14.59
N PRO A 126 -1.03 21.74 15.06
CA PRO A 126 -2.27 22.10 15.78
C PRO A 126 -3.55 21.80 15.00
N ALA A 127 -3.58 22.11 13.71
CA ALA A 127 -4.73 21.84 12.84
C ALA A 127 -5.00 20.34 12.65
N GLU A 128 -3.94 19.53 12.54
CA GLU A 128 -4.07 18.07 12.42
C GLU A 128 -4.58 17.47 13.74
N ARG A 129 -4.00 17.88 14.90
CA ARG A 129 -4.48 17.46 16.22
C ARG A 129 -5.94 17.82 16.45
N TRP A 130 -6.29 19.07 16.13
CA TRP A 130 -7.68 19.52 16.20
C TRP A 130 -8.58 18.63 15.34
N ALA A 131 -8.18 18.32 14.12
CA ALA A 131 -8.96 17.48 13.21
C ALA A 131 -9.03 16.01 13.67
N LEU A 132 -7.94 15.43 14.19
CA LEU A 132 -7.92 14.06 14.72
C LEU A 132 -8.90 13.87 15.87
N ARG A 133 -8.96 14.81 16.82
CA ARG A 133 -9.88 14.75 17.98
C ARG A 133 -11.36 14.78 17.62
N GLY A 134 -11.72 15.23 16.45
CA GLY A 134 -13.11 15.28 16.01
C GLY A 134 -13.50 14.16 15.05
N ALA A 135 -12.56 13.31 14.63
CA ALA A 135 -12.86 12.19 13.77
C ALA A 135 -13.72 11.15 14.52
N ARG A 136 -14.78 10.64 13.86
CA ARG A 136 -15.63 9.59 14.41
C ARG A 136 -14.84 8.30 14.66
N ARG A 137 -13.96 7.94 13.70
CA ARG A 137 -12.97 6.86 13.83
C ARG A 137 -11.75 7.18 12.96
N ILE A 138 -10.61 6.59 13.35
CA ILE A 138 -9.35 6.60 12.59
C ILE A 138 -9.11 5.15 12.14
N LEU A 139 -9.13 4.93 10.83
CA LEU A 139 -8.94 3.63 10.18
C LEU A 139 -7.44 3.40 9.99
N CYS A 140 -6.83 2.63 10.85
CA CYS A 140 -5.40 2.33 10.82
C CYS A 140 -5.15 1.10 9.95
N VAL A 141 -4.23 1.18 9.00
CA VAL A 141 -3.92 0.04 8.11
C VAL A 141 -3.22 -1.12 8.83
N SER A 142 -2.74 -0.91 10.07
CA SER A 142 -2.05 -1.92 10.89
C SER A 142 -2.12 -1.55 12.37
N GLU A 143 -1.90 -2.52 13.24
CA GLU A 143 -1.77 -2.30 14.68
C GLU A 143 -0.52 -1.45 15.00
N TYR A 144 0.56 -1.63 14.22
CA TYR A 144 1.73 -0.76 14.34
C TYR A 144 1.37 0.71 14.07
N THR A 145 0.61 1.00 13.01
CA THR A 145 0.14 2.37 12.71
C THR A 145 -0.74 2.92 13.84
N ARG A 146 -1.64 2.10 14.37
CA ARG A 146 -2.48 2.47 15.53
C ARG A 146 -1.63 2.89 16.74
N ARG A 147 -0.62 2.08 17.10
CA ARG A 147 0.30 2.39 18.21
C ARG A 147 1.12 3.66 17.96
N GLN A 148 1.58 3.90 16.72
CA GLN A 148 2.32 5.12 16.40
C GLN A 148 1.45 6.38 16.53
N ILE A 149 0.19 6.34 16.11
CA ILE A 149 -0.74 7.48 16.28
C ILE A 149 -0.92 7.79 17.77
N LEU A 150 -1.20 6.79 18.58
CA LEU A 150 -1.37 6.98 20.05
C LEU A 150 -0.08 7.48 20.71
N ARG A 151 1.11 7.08 20.22
CA ARG A 151 2.39 7.61 20.68
C ARG A 151 2.53 9.12 20.45
N PHE A 152 2.10 9.62 19.27
CA PHE A 152 2.22 11.04 18.89
C PHE A 152 1.03 11.90 19.29
N CYS A 153 -0.10 11.28 19.64
CA CYS A 153 -1.32 11.93 20.11
C CYS A 153 -1.97 11.07 21.21
N PRO A 154 -1.38 11.03 22.42
CA PRO A 154 -1.82 10.14 23.50
C PRO A 154 -3.17 10.52 24.12
N ASP A 155 -3.68 11.69 23.79
CA ASP A 155 -4.99 12.19 24.21
C ASP A 155 -6.16 11.71 23.34
N LEU A 156 -5.89 10.94 22.28
CA LEU A 156 -6.94 10.27 21.52
C LEU A 156 -7.48 9.07 22.31
N ASN A 157 -8.78 8.84 22.23
CA ASN A 157 -9.38 7.63 22.79
C ASN A 157 -8.95 6.41 21.94
N PRO A 158 -8.26 5.40 22.52
CA PRO A 158 -7.82 4.21 21.78
C PRO A 158 -8.97 3.44 21.11
N ALA A 159 -10.20 3.54 21.61
CA ALA A 159 -11.38 2.91 21.02
C ALA A 159 -11.80 3.55 19.68
N ASP A 160 -11.35 4.77 19.40
CA ASP A 160 -11.65 5.46 18.14
C ASP A 160 -10.67 5.11 17.02
N LEU A 161 -9.57 4.38 17.34
CA LEU A 161 -8.61 3.89 16.37
C LEU A 161 -8.90 2.41 16.08
N VAL A 162 -9.36 2.13 14.86
CA VAL A 162 -9.75 0.79 14.42
C VAL A 162 -8.80 0.29 13.35
N VAL A 163 -8.33 -0.94 13.48
CA VAL A 163 -7.47 -1.56 12.46
C VAL A 163 -8.35 -2.05 11.30
N VAL A 164 -8.12 -1.48 10.14
CA VAL A 164 -8.71 -1.89 8.85
C VAL A 164 -7.55 -2.16 7.90
N PRO A 165 -7.08 -3.41 7.80
CA PRO A 165 -5.95 -3.76 6.95
C PRO A 165 -6.23 -3.39 5.50
N ASN A 166 -5.16 -3.00 4.78
CA ASN A 166 -5.27 -2.79 3.34
C ASN A 166 -5.62 -4.10 2.61
N THR A 167 -6.05 -3.96 1.38
CA THR A 167 -6.48 -5.07 0.52
C THR A 167 -5.76 -5.04 -0.82
N LEU A 168 -5.80 -6.16 -1.51
CA LEU A 168 -5.38 -6.28 -2.90
C LEU A 168 -6.47 -5.79 -3.85
N ASP A 169 -6.03 -5.17 -4.94
CA ASP A 169 -6.93 -4.85 -6.04
C ASP A 169 -7.33 -6.15 -6.74
N PRO A 170 -8.65 -6.47 -6.81
CA PRO A 170 -9.11 -7.66 -7.52
C PRO A 170 -8.70 -7.71 -9.00
N LEU A 171 -8.39 -6.55 -9.60
CA LEU A 171 -7.90 -6.45 -10.98
C LEU A 171 -6.45 -6.95 -11.13
N LEU A 172 -5.71 -7.10 -10.03
CA LEU A 172 -4.34 -7.66 -10.00
C LEU A 172 -4.32 -9.18 -9.77
N ALA A 173 -5.50 -9.81 -9.64
CA ALA A 173 -5.57 -11.26 -9.52
C ALA A 173 -4.79 -11.97 -10.64
N PRO A 174 -4.11 -13.11 -10.38
CA PRO A 174 -3.32 -13.82 -11.37
C PRO A 174 -4.21 -14.24 -12.54
N ALA A 175 -4.15 -13.51 -13.65
CA ALA A 175 -4.58 -14.05 -14.94
C ALA A 175 -3.55 -15.10 -15.38
N THR A 176 -3.91 -15.99 -16.29
CA THR A 176 -3.02 -17.01 -16.87
C THR A 176 -1.72 -16.41 -17.44
N VAL A 177 -0.69 -16.29 -16.60
CA VAL A 177 0.59 -15.59 -16.91
C VAL A 177 1.69 -16.58 -17.34
N ALA A 178 1.34 -17.86 -17.54
CA ALA A 178 2.29 -18.95 -17.69
C ALA A 178 3.38 -18.75 -18.80
N PRO A 179 3.09 -18.28 -20.04
CA PRO A 179 4.13 -18.15 -21.07
C PRO A 179 5.15 -17.05 -20.79
N ALA A 180 4.69 -15.88 -20.33
CA ALA A 180 5.58 -14.74 -20.05
C ALA A 180 6.48 -15.00 -18.82
N ALA A 181 5.96 -15.67 -17.79
CA ALA A 181 6.73 -16.06 -16.62
C ALA A 181 7.81 -17.11 -16.94
N ALA A 182 7.52 -18.07 -17.84
CA ALA A 182 8.48 -19.08 -18.25
C ALA A 182 9.69 -18.47 -18.96
N ALA A 183 9.48 -17.45 -19.80
CA ALA A 183 10.55 -16.75 -20.51
C ALA A 183 11.49 -15.97 -19.56
N LEU A 184 11.04 -15.66 -18.36
CA LEU A 184 11.82 -14.91 -17.37
C LEU A 184 12.62 -15.80 -16.40
N ARG A 185 12.39 -17.11 -16.38
CA ARG A 185 13.10 -18.04 -15.48
C ARG A 185 14.54 -18.24 -15.92
N GLY A 186 15.47 -18.17 -14.95
CA GLY A 186 16.89 -18.44 -15.12
C GLY A 186 17.29 -19.82 -14.56
N SER A 187 18.60 -20.08 -14.55
CA SER A 187 19.20 -21.34 -14.04
C SER A 187 19.39 -21.35 -12.51
N GLY A 188 19.04 -20.26 -11.79
CA GLY A 188 19.23 -20.13 -10.33
C GLY A 188 18.10 -19.35 -9.69
N PRO A 189 18.15 -19.23 -8.34
CA PRO A 189 17.13 -18.52 -7.59
C PRO A 189 16.98 -17.06 -8.04
N ARG A 190 15.75 -16.64 -8.23
CA ARG A 190 15.37 -15.31 -8.69
C ARG A 190 14.68 -14.56 -7.58
N ILE A 191 15.38 -13.59 -6.99
CA ILE A 191 14.88 -12.70 -5.94
C ILE A 191 14.24 -11.50 -6.64
N LEU A 192 13.01 -11.16 -6.28
CA LEU A 192 12.29 -10.00 -6.79
C LEU A 192 12.12 -8.96 -5.70
N THR A 193 12.34 -7.69 -6.02
CA THR A 193 11.90 -6.56 -5.21
C THR A 193 11.21 -5.52 -6.09
N VAL A 194 10.18 -4.86 -5.55
CA VAL A 194 9.33 -3.92 -6.31
C VAL A 194 9.11 -2.65 -5.51
N GLY A 195 9.31 -1.50 -6.14
CA GLY A 195 8.94 -0.23 -5.55
C GLY A 195 9.68 0.97 -6.16
N ARG A 196 9.37 2.15 -5.64
CA ARG A 196 9.99 3.40 -6.08
C ARG A 196 11.44 3.48 -5.57
N LEU A 197 12.36 3.81 -6.46
CA LEU A 197 13.78 4.00 -6.15
C LEU A 197 14.06 5.49 -5.90
N ALA A 198 13.48 6.05 -4.84
CA ALA A 198 13.68 7.45 -4.49
C ALA A 198 14.82 7.58 -3.47
N SER A 199 15.70 8.56 -3.65
CA SER A 199 16.81 8.86 -2.73
C SER A 199 16.33 9.22 -1.31
N THR A 200 15.09 9.64 -1.15
CA THR A 200 14.42 9.86 0.14
C THR A 200 13.90 8.57 0.79
N ASP A 201 13.84 7.46 0.06
CA ASP A 201 13.25 6.20 0.50
C ASP A 201 14.31 5.11 0.77
N THR A 202 15.54 5.49 1.13
CA THR A 202 16.65 4.55 1.40
C THR A 202 16.31 3.49 2.46
N TYR A 203 15.33 3.78 3.31
CA TYR A 203 14.81 2.83 4.30
C TYR A 203 14.13 1.59 3.69
N LYS A 204 13.94 1.53 2.37
CA LYS A 204 13.33 0.38 1.68
C LYS A 204 14.23 -0.87 1.65
N GLY A 205 15.55 -0.70 1.81
CA GLY A 205 16.48 -1.82 1.91
C GLY A 205 16.87 -2.45 0.57
N TYR A 206 16.81 -1.72 -0.54
CA TYR A 206 17.33 -2.19 -1.83
C TYR A 206 18.84 -2.39 -1.78
N ASP A 207 19.55 -1.49 -1.06
CA ASP A 207 20.99 -1.56 -0.79
C ASP A 207 21.33 -2.81 0.01
N THR A 208 20.58 -3.13 1.07
CA THR A 208 20.85 -4.32 1.88
C THR A 208 20.67 -5.63 1.10
N LEU A 209 19.75 -5.67 0.11
CA LEU A 209 19.62 -6.83 -0.78
C LEU A 209 20.80 -6.97 -1.73
N ILE A 210 21.29 -5.84 -2.28
CA ILE A 210 22.50 -5.85 -3.14
C ILE A 210 23.72 -6.29 -2.35
N GLU A 211 23.89 -5.82 -1.11
CA GLU A 211 24.98 -6.18 -0.21
C GLU A 211 24.90 -7.64 0.28
N ALA A 212 23.69 -8.20 0.42
CA ALA A 212 23.49 -9.60 0.78
C ALA A 212 23.73 -10.58 -0.38
N LEU A 213 23.59 -10.13 -1.62
CA LEU A 213 23.65 -11.00 -2.81
C LEU A 213 24.98 -11.75 -2.95
N PRO A 214 26.18 -11.19 -2.68
CA PRO A 214 27.43 -11.95 -2.69
C PRO A 214 27.41 -13.14 -1.72
N LEU A 215 26.81 -13.00 -0.54
CA LEU A 215 26.70 -14.07 0.44
C LEU A 215 25.73 -15.16 -0.03
N VAL A 216 24.59 -14.77 -0.61
CA VAL A 216 23.63 -15.71 -1.22
C VAL A 216 24.30 -16.48 -2.36
N ARG A 217 25.10 -15.83 -3.22
CA ARG A 217 25.79 -16.45 -4.34
C ARG A 217 26.91 -17.42 -3.95
N ARG A 218 27.43 -17.35 -2.73
CA ARG A 218 28.34 -18.41 -2.22
C ARG A 218 27.64 -19.76 -2.11
N VAL A 219 26.33 -19.77 -1.81
CA VAL A 219 25.52 -20.99 -1.68
C VAL A 219 24.79 -21.30 -2.99
N HIS A 220 24.33 -20.27 -3.67
CA HIS A 220 23.55 -20.32 -4.93
C HIS A 220 24.25 -19.48 -6.01
N PRO A 221 25.30 -19.98 -6.69
CA PRO A 221 26.14 -19.18 -7.59
C PRO A 221 25.38 -18.43 -8.70
N ASN A 222 24.24 -18.99 -9.14
CA ASN A 222 23.40 -18.42 -10.19
C ASN A 222 22.23 -17.56 -9.63
N ALA A 223 22.25 -17.21 -8.36
CA ALA A 223 21.21 -16.33 -7.78
C ALA A 223 21.24 -14.96 -8.44
N THR A 224 20.03 -14.41 -8.71
CA THR A 224 19.83 -13.09 -9.33
C THR A 224 18.88 -12.25 -8.52
N LEU A 225 19.08 -10.93 -8.56
CA LEU A 225 18.21 -9.93 -7.96
C LEU A 225 17.59 -9.06 -9.05
N ARG A 226 16.25 -9.03 -9.12
CA ARG A 226 15.51 -8.15 -10.02
C ARG A 226 14.84 -7.03 -9.22
N ILE A 227 15.14 -5.80 -9.61
CA ILE A 227 14.63 -4.58 -8.98
C ILE A 227 13.68 -3.91 -9.98
N VAL A 228 12.39 -3.98 -9.68
CA VAL A 228 11.32 -3.39 -10.49
C VAL A 228 10.93 -2.05 -9.91
N GLY A 229 10.99 -1.03 -10.74
CA GLY A 229 10.67 0.34 -10.40
C GLY A 229 11.75 1.31 -10.85
N GLY A 230 11.48 2.58 -10.72
CA GLY A 230 12.42 3.63 -11.14
C GLY A 230 12.44 4.78 -10.14
N GLY A 231 13.50 5.57 -10.21
CA GLY A 231 13.68 6.75 -9.38
C GLY A 231 15.10 7.29 -9.43
N ASP A 232 15.33 8.36 -8.73
CA ASP A 232 16.60 9.11 -8.70
C ASP A 232 17.73 8.39 -7.91
N ASP A 233 17.40 7.32 -7.16
CA ASP A 233 18.38 6.52 -6.43
C ASP A 233 18.99 5.37 -7.26
N GLU A 234 18.45 5.05 -8.41
CA GLU A 234 18.95 3.95 -9.26
C GLU A 234 20.44 4.08 -9.57
N PRO A 235 21.02 5.25 -9.92
CA PRO A 235 22.46 5.37 -10.17
C PRO A 235 23.33 5.01 -8.96
N ARG A 236 22.88 5.30 -7.73
CA ARG A 236 23.60 4.90 -6.50
C ARG A 236 23.56 3.38 -6.33
N LEU A 237 22.40 2.77 -6.50
CA LEU A 237 22.22 1.32 -6.38
C LEU A 237 23.03 0.55 -7.44
N ARG A 238 23.14 1.06 -8.68
CA ARG A 238 23.99 0.47 -9.73
C ARG A 238 25.48 0.52 -9.36
N ARG A 239 25.95 1.65 -8.83
CA ARG A 239 27.33 1.76 -8.30
C ARG A 239 27.57 0.78 -7.15
N LEU A 240 26.61 0.61 -6.25
CA LEU A 240 26.72 -0.35 -5.17
C LEU A 240 26.84 -1.79 -5.70
N ALA A 241 26.02 -2.18 -6.69
CA ALA A 241 26.12 -3.50 -7.33
C ALA A 241 27.51 -3.73 -7.95
N GLN A 242 28.11 -2.71 -8.55
CA GLN A 242 29.49 -2.75 -9.07
C GLN A 242 30.52 -2.93 -7.94
N GLN A 243 30.40 -2.16 -6.87
CA GLN A 243 31.29 -2.25 -5.69
C GLN A 243 31.22 -3.63 -5.02
N GLN A 244 30.06 -4.26 -5.02
CA GLN A 244 29.84 -5.59 -4.47
C GLN A 244 30.21 -6.72 -5.46
N GLY A 245 30.61 -6.39 -6.71
CA GLY A 245 30.99 -7.38 -7.72
C GLY A 245 29.82 -8.24 -8.24
N VAL A 246 28.60 -7.73 -8.19
CA VAL A 246 27.37 -8.47 -8.57
C VAL A 246 26.58 -7.81 -9.72
N THR A 247 27.24 -6.97 -10.51
CA THR A 247 26.59 -6.25 -11.63
C THR A 247 25.91 -7.20 -12.62
N ASP A 248 26.50 -8.37 -12.86
CA ASP A 248 25.96 -9.43 -13.72
C ASP A 248 24.69 -10.08 -13.18
N ALA A 249 24.49 -10.02 -11.86
CA ALA A 249 23.40 -10.67 -11.14
C ALA A 249 22.27 -9.72 -10.75
N VAL A 250 22.45 -8.40 -10.87
CA VAL A 250 21.42 -7.39 -10.51
C VAL A 250 20.84 -6.77 -11.78
N THR A 251 19.52 -6.91 -11.94
CA THR A 251 18.81 -6.30 -13.07
C THR A 251 17.85 -5.20 -12.56
N PHE A 252 18.00 -3.99 -13.10
CA PHE A 252 17.06 -2.89 -12.91
C PHE A 252 16.15 -2.80 -14.13
N THR A 253 14.85 -3.04 -13.97
CA THR A 253 13.89 -3.06 -15.09
C THR A 253 13.33 -1.67 -15.41
N GLY A 254 13.52 -0.69 -14.52
CA GLY A 254 12.75 0.54 -14.59
C GLY A 254 11.27 0.29 -14.25
N ARG A 255 10.41 1.24 -14.64
CA ARG A 255 8.96 1.10 -14.51
C ARG A 255 8.43 0.18 -15.61
N ILE A 256 7.61 -0.78 -15.24
CA ILE A 256 6.93 -1.70 -16.14
C ILE A 256 5.42 -1.61 -15.93
N ASP A 257 4.64 -2.10 -16.89
CA ASP A 257 3.19 -2.16 -16.78
C ASP A 257 2.70 -3.30 -15.86
N ASP A 258 1.42 -3.31 -15.55
CA ASP A 258 0.84 -4.29 -14.63
C ASP A 258 0.91 -5.74 -15.19
N ALA A 259 0.91 -5.93 -16.50
CA ALA A 259 1.02 -7.26 -17.10
C ALA A 259 2.45 -7.82 -16.94
N ALA A 260 3.46 -6.98 -17.22
CA ALA A 260 4.86 -7.32 -17.00
C ALA A 260 5.16 -7.52 -15.50
N LEU A 261 4.58 -6.69 -14.62
CA LEU A 261 4.74 -6.84 -13.17
C LEU A 261 4.19 -8.18 -12.67
N ARG A 262 3.00 -8.60 -13.13
CA ARG A 262 2.45 -9.93 -12.82
C ARG A 262 3.39 -11.05 -13.30
N ALA A 263 3.98 -10.91 -14.49
CA ALA A 263 4.95 -11.89 -15.00
C ALA A 263 6.21 -11.99 -14.13
N GLU A 264 6.72 -10.84 -13.61
CA GLU A 264 7.84 -10.82 -12.68
C GLU A 264 7.50 -11.54 -11.35
N TYR A 265 6.33 -11.26 -10.75
CA TYR A 265 5.88 -12.00 -9.56
C TYR A 265 5.71 -13.49 -9.82
N ALA A 266 5.15 -13.88 -10.96
CA ALA A 266 4.96 -15.29 -11.29
C ALA A 266 6.30 -16.02 -11.54
N ALA A 267 7.31 -15.32 -12.07
CA ALA A 267 8.61 -15.89 -12.42
C ALA A 267 9.61 -15.93 -11.26
N CYS A 268 9.47 -15.12 -10.22
CA CYS A 268 10.40 -15.12 -9.09
C CYS A 268 10.26 -16.39 -8.23
N ASP A 269 11.30 -16.73 -7.48
CA ASP A 269 11.26 -17.81 -6.48
C ASP A 269 10.89 -17.27 -5.11
N LEU A 270 11.29 -16.02 -4.80
CA LEU A 270 10.88 -15.30 -3.61
C LEU A 270 10.81 -13.78 -3.87
N PHE A 271 10.00 -13.10 -3.07
CA PHE A 271 9.94 -11.65 -3.01
C PHE A 271 10.67 -11.15 -1.76
N ALA A 272 11.50 -10.11 -1.89
CA ALA A 272 12.23 -9.55 -0.77
C ALA A 272 12.13 -8.03 -0.72
N LEU A 273 11.73 -7.48 0.43
CA LEU A 273 11.74 -6.05 0.73
C LEU A 273 12.03 -5.83 2.22
N PRO A 274 13.31 -5.85 2.65
CA PRO A 274 13.69 -5.66 4.05
C PRO A 274 13.61 -4.19 4.46
N SER A 275 12.43 -3.59 4.36
CA SER A 275 12.17 -2.18 4.61
C SER A 275 12.04 -1.87 6.09
N ARG A 276 12.77 -0.85 6.60
CA ARG A 276 12.67 -0.37 7.99
C ARG A 276 11.36 0.36 8.29
N LYS A 277 10.73 0.94 7.27
CA LYS A 277 9.48 1.70 7.42
C LYS A 277 8.48 1.22 6.37
N GLU A 278 7.52 0.41 6.81
CA GLU A 278 6.43 -0.05 5.95
C GLU A 278 5.11 0.03 6.70
N GLY A 279 4.15 0.78 6.15
CA GLY A 279 2.85 0.98 6.76
C GLY A 279 1.96 -0.25 6.73
N PHE A 280 2.14 -1.08 5.67
CA PHE A 280 1.44 -2.33 5.48
C PHE A 280 2.22 -3.27 4.54
N GLY A 281 2.61 -2.79 3.34
CA GLY A 281 3.36 -3.57 2.37
C GLY A 281 2.47 -4.33 1.39
N LEU A 282 1.70 -3.61 0.57
CA LEU A 282 0.87 -4.19 -0.49
C LEU A 282 1.65 -5.13 -1.42
N VAL A 283 2.91 -4.81 -1.70
CA VAL A 283 3.80 -5.59 -2.56
C VAL A 283 4.06 -7.02 -2.04
N PHE A 284 3.99 -7.23 -0.71
CA PHE A 284 4.04 -8.57 -0.15
C PHE A 284 2.79 -9.37 -0.51
N LEU A 285 1.62 -8.76 -0.40
CA LEU A 285 0.38 -9.42 -0.80
C LEU A 285 0.36 -9.72 -2.32
N GLU A 286 0.88 -8.79 -3.13
CA GLU A 286 1.04 -8.99 -4.57
C GLU A 286 1.92 -10.22 -4.89
N ALA A 287 3.00 -10.43 -4.15
CA ALA A 287 3.82 -11.64 -4.25
C ALA A 287 3.08 -12.90 -3.75
N MET A 288 2.38 -12.78 -2.62
CA MET A 288 1.69 -13.91 -1.98
C MET A 288 0.53 -14.46 -2.83
N ILE A 289 -0.21 -13.62 -3.59
CA ILE A 289 -1.25 -14.15 -4.50
C ILE A 289 -0.67 -15.02 -5.61
N HIS A 290 0.62 -14.82 -5.95
CA HIS A 290 1.37 -15.69 -6.85
C HIS A 290 2.00 -16.91 -6.14
N GLY A 291 1.70 -17.11 -4.84
CA GLY A 291 2.25 -18.20 -4.03
C GLY A 291 3.75 -18.04 -3.74
N LYS A 292 4.28 -16.81 -3.73
CA LYS A 292 5.71 -16.56 -3.53
C LYS A 292 6.00 -16.26 -2.06
N PRO A 293 6.98 -16.96 -1.45
CA PRO A 293 7.42 -16.65 -0.10
C PRO A 293 8.03 -15.26 -0.05
N CYS A 294 7.87 -14.60 1.10
CA CYS A 294 8.30 -13.21 1.27
C CYS A 294 9.39 -13.08 2.34
N LEU A 295 10.41 -12.28 2.05
CA LEU A 295 11.36 -11.79 3.04
C LEU A 295 11.09 -10.32 3.33
N GLY A 296 10.84 -9.99 4.60
CA GLY A 296 10.64 -8.63 5.06
C GLY A 296 11.56 -8.28 6.24
N ALA A 297 11.51 -7.00 6.67
CA ALA A 297 12.18 -6.61 7.91
C ALA A 297 11.29 -6.87 9.13
N ARG A 298 11.92 -7.16 10.28
CA ARG A 298 11.30 -7.22 11.61
C ARG A 298 11.01 -5.79 12.12
N ALA A 299 10.32 -4.99 11.28
CA ALA A 299 10.09 -3.57 11.51
C ALA A 299 8.76 -3.10 10.91
N GLY A 300 8.23 -1.99 11.44
CA GLY A 300 6.97 -1.43 10.97
C GLY A 300 5.81 -2.41 11.10
N ALA A 301 4.95 -2.44 10.11
CA ALA A 301 3.81 -3.37 10.04
C ALA A 301 4.14 -4.70 9.31
N VAL A 302 5.36 -4.88 8.83
CA VAL A 302 5.74 -6.08 8.07
C VAL A 302 5.47 -7.39 8.83
N PRO A 303 5.74 -7.50 10.17
CA PRO A 303 5.42 -8.70 10.94
C PRO A 303 3.91 -9.01 11.04
N GLU A 304 3.05 -8.05 10.78
CA GLU A 304 1.60 -8.27 10.74
C GLU A 304 1.14 -8.91 9.42
N VAL A 305 1.95 -8.82 8.36
CA VAL A 305 1.68 -9.38 7.04
C VAL A 305 2.43 -10.69 6.82
N ILE A 306 3.75 -10.70 7.07
CA ILE A 306 4.62 -11.87 6.91
C ILE A 306 4.66 -12.63 8.24
N THR A 307 4.18 -13.87 8.22
CA THR A 307 4.27 -14.84 9.32
C THR A 307 5.15 -16.01 8.89
N GLU A 308 5.63 -16.83 9.83
CA GLU A 308 6.55 -17.93 9.57
C GLU A 308 6.12 -18.88 8.43
N PRO A 309 4.84 -19.30 8.32
CA PRO A 309 4.44 -20.22 7.25
C PRO A 309 4.54 -19.62 5.83
N VAL A 310 4.60 -18.30 5.70
CA VAL A 310 4.53 -17.62 4.39
C VAL A 310 5.81 -16.88 4.01
N GLY A 311 6.79 -16.84 4.92
CA GLY A 311 8.04 -16.11 4.65
C GLY A 311 8.98 -16.07 5.84
N ALA A 312 9.92 -15.14 5.79
CA ALA A 312 10.92 -14.91 6.83
C ALA A 312 11.04 -13.42 7.16
N LEU A 313 11.48 -13.13 8.37
CA LEU A 313 11.80 -11.78 8.83
C LEU A 313 13.26 -11.69 9.23
N ALA A 314 13.96 -10.64 8.79
CA ALA A 314 15.33 -10.32 9.19
C ALA A 314 15.40 -8.92 9.79
N ASP A 315 16.42 -8.62 10.58
CA ASP A 315 16.62 -7.26 11.08
C ASP A 315 17.14 -6.36 9.96
N TYR A 316 16.59 -5.13 9.88
CA TYR A 316 16.99 -4.17 8.87
C TYR A 316 18.50 -3.87 8.93
N GLY A 317 19.19 -4.00 7.80
CA GLY A 317 20.62 -3.78 7.70
C GLY A 317 21.51 -4.94 8.19
N ASN A 318 20.92 -6.02 8.70
CA ASN A 318 21.66 -7.22 9.07
C ASN A 318 21.90 -8.09 7.83
N ILE A 319 22.96 -7.77 7.07
CA ILE A 319 23.27 -8.40 5.79
C ILE A 319 23.43 -9.92 5.91
N PRO A 320 24.16 -10.48 6.92
CA PRO A 320 24.25 -11.94 7.10
C PRO A 320 22.89 -12.60 7.34
N GLU A 321 22.02 -12.01 8.14
CA GLU A 321 20.69 -12.54 8.45
C GLU A 321 19.77 -12.51 7.20
N ILE A 322 19.82 -11.40 6.43
CA ILE A 322 19.08 -11.28 5.15
C ILE A 322 19.54 -12.37 4.19
N ALA A 323 20.85 -12.58 4.03
CA ALA A 323 21.40 -13.62 3.15
C ALA A 323 21.00 -15.04 3.60
N ALA A 324 21.06 -15.31 4.91
CA ALA A 324 20.65 -16.58 5.49
C ALA A 324 19.14 -16.84 5.25
N ALA A 325 18.29 -15.82 5.46
CA ALA A 325 16.85 -15.91 5.24
C ALA A 325 16.50 -16.16 3.76
N VAL A 326 17.20 -15.50 2.82
CA VAL A 326 17.06 -15.78 1.38
C VAL A 326 17.42 -17.23 1.10
N THR A 327 18.56 -17.70 1.60
CA THR A 327 19.05 -19.07 1.40
C THR A 327 18.06 -20.10 1.97
N ASP A 328 17.54 -19.85 3.18
CA ASP A 328 16.54 -20.73 3.80
C ASP A 328 15.26 -20.83 2.97
N LEU A 329 14.71 -19.70 2.49
CA LEU A 329 13.50 -19.67 1.68
C LEU A 329 13.66 -20.38 0.35
N VAL A 330 14.88 -20.43 -0.21
CA VAL A 330 15.20 -21.17 -1.44
C VAL A 330 15.35 -22.67 -1.16
N GLN A 331 16.05 -23.05 -0.09
CA GLN A 331 16.33 -24.44 0.27
C GLN A 331 15.12 -25.17 0.87
N HIS A 332 14.27 -24.43 1.58
CA HIS A 332 13.07 -24.92 2.25
C HIS A 332 11.83 -24.17 1.74
N PRO A 333 11.34 -24.51 0.54
CA PRO A 333 10.19 -23.83 -0.06
C PRO A 333 8.97 -23.88 0.85
N ARG A 334 8.30 -22.76 1.01
CA ARG A 334 7.04 -22.66 1.75
C ARG A 334 5.88 -23.18 0.87
N ASP A 335 4.82 -23.69 1.50
CA ASP A 335 3.64 -24.14 0.77
C ASP A 335 2.95 -22.98 0.03
N PRO A 336 2.89 -23.01 -1.32
CA PRO A 336 2.22 -21.96 -2.08
C PRO A 336 0.72 -21.82 -1.76
N ALA A 337 0.06 -22.88 -1.29
CA ALA A 337 -1.34 -22.82 -0.90
C ALA A 337 -1.50 -22.04 0.42
N ALA A 338 -0.66 -22.28 1.41
CA ALA A 338 -0.64 -21.52 2.65
C ALA A 338 -0.31 -20.03 2.41
N ILE A 339 0.63 -19.75 1.50
CA ILE A 339 0.98 -18.37 1.13
C ILE A 339 -0.22 -17.66 0.50
N ARG A 340 -0.92 -18.28 -0.47
CA ARG A 340 -2.12 -17.71 -1.08
C ARG A 340 -3.24 -17.53 -0.07
N ALA A 341 -3.48 -18.51 0.80
CA ALA A 341 -4.49 -18.40 1.85
C ALA A 341 -4.22 -17.21 2.80
N ARG A 342 -2.95 -16.89 3.06
CA ARG A 342 -2.58 -15.69 3.80
C ARG A 342 -2.98 -14.41 3.05
N ALA A 343 -2.68 -14.33 1.75
CA ALA A 343 -3.10 -13.18 0.92
C ALA A 343 -4.63 -13.05 0.87
N ASP A 344 -5.36 -14.17 0.78
CA ASP A 344 -6.83 -14.20 0.74
C ASP A 344 -7.46 -13.66 2.03
N SER A 345 -6.76 -13.75 3.18
CA SER A 345 -7.22 -13.12 4.42
C SER A 345 -7.28 -11.58 4.34
N PHE A 346 -6.60 -10.99 3.37
CA PHE A 346 -6.61 -9.56 3.03
C PHE A 346 -7.37 -9.25 1.73
N ALA A 347 -8.11 -10.20 1.17
CA ALA A 347 -8.86 -9.98 -0.06
C ALA A 347 -9.95 -8.92 0.09
N PHE A 348 -10.36 -8.31 -1.02
CA PHE A 348 -11.32 -7.21 -1.03
C PHE A 348 -12.63 -7.48 -0.27
N PRO A 349 -13.24 -8.68 -0.28
CA PRO A 349 -14.42 -8.95 0.54
C PRO A 349 -14.17 -8.88 2.05
N ALA A 350 -12.96 -9.26 2.52
CA ALA A 350 -12.59 -9.15 3.93
C ALA A 350 -12.42 -7.67 4.33
N PHE A 351 -11.73 -6.89 3.51
CA PHE A 351 -11.60 -5.45 3.68
C PHE A 351 -12.95 -4.75 3.72
N GLN A 352 -13.86 -5.09 2.80
CA GLN A 352 -15.20 -4.52 2.74
C GLN A 352 -16.00 -4.82 4.02
N ARG A 353 -15.94 -6.04 4.56
CA ARG A 353 -16.57 -6.38 5.84
C ARG A 353 -16.03 -5.54 7.01
N HIS A 354 -14.70 -5.38 7.11
CA HIS A 354 -14.09 -4.54 8.14
C HIS A 354 -14.52 -3.08 8.01
N LEU A 355 -14.52 -2.56 6.78
CA LEU A 355 -14.94 -1.18 6.51
C LEU A 355 -16.43 -0.98 6.84
N ALA A 356 -17.28 -1.93 6.46
CA ALA A 356 -18.71 -1.93 6.79
C ALA A 356 -18.95 -1.92 8.30
N ALA A 357 -18.25 -2.76 9.04
CA ALA A 357 -18.36 -2.84 10.50
C ALA A 357 -18.02 -1.49 11.18
N VAL A 358 -17.14 -0.68 10.58
CA VAL A 358 -16.79 0.64 11.13
C VAL A 358 -17.75 1.73 10.64
N LEU A 359 -18.08 1.75 9.35
CA LEU A 359 -18.87 2.83 8.76
C LEU A 359 -20.38 2.68 8.99
N LEU A 360 -20.86 1.44 9.19
CA LEU A 360 -22.29 1.17 9.37
C LEU A 360 -22.68 0.92 10.83
N ALA A 361 -21.70 0.90 11.75
CA ALA A 361 -21.98 0.87 13.17
C ALA A 361 -22.80 2.10 13.59
N PRO A 362 -23.74 1.96 14.53
CA PRO A 362 -24.59 3.01 15.03
C PRO A 362 -23.80 4.10 15.78
#